data_6a5c35bd6f2b671b68078a6e0bd5e246
#
_entry.id   6a5c35bd6f2b671b68078a6e0bd5e246
#
_cell.length_a   1.000
_cell.length_b   1.000
_cell.length_c   1.000
_cell.angle_alpha   90.00
_cell.angle_beta   90.00
_cell.angle_gamma   90.00
#
_symmetry.space_group_name_H-M   'P 1'
#
loop_
_entity.id
_entity.type
_entity.pdbx_description
1 polymer ?
#
loop_
_entity_poly.entity_id
_entity_poly.type
_entity_poly.pdbx_seq_one_letter_code
_entity_poly.pdbx_strand_id
1 'polypeptide(L)'
;MPKYYIWASDPHGTGQPWIDLVKEAQEKYPDSETIFGGDYIDGNKFSLETVKFVYDQVKFHQASALAGNHEQLMYEFVEHNNDLWYINGAKSTIKSFFGRGYSKRVAQEKLRSNPYYIFLINLPIVIETPKFIFVHAGITPETNTNHQRRLNDKTYATYFNLWARNEYFYSNIKNKIFAHNLTGKTIISGHTPTGLISGRYDNGQAGFDVTYTGEQNEFACPIRKIQYPNEPARYLTDNGCHGIRSHYGNVCVFNSRSAKLIEVFNND
;
A
#
# COMPACT_ATOMS: atom_id res chain seq x y z
N MET A 1 -19.85 -4.17 11.32
CA MET A 1 -18.43 -3.77 11.22
C MET A 1 -17.59 -4.88 11.84
N PRO A 2 -16.51 -5.29 11.21
CA PRO A 2 -15.60 -6.28 11.78
C PRO A 2 -15.01 -5.75 13.08
N LYS A 3 -14.50 -6.63 13.93
CA LYS A 3 -13.83 -6.25 15.17
C LYS A 3 -12.44 -5.69 14.91
N TYR A 4 -11.79 -6.17 13.85
CA TYR A 4 -10.46 -5.77 13.44
C TYR A 4 -10.40 -5.49 11.95
N TYR A 5 -9.46 -4.64 11.53
CA TYR A 5 -8.98 -4.54 10.17
C TYR A 5 -7.56 -5.09 10.09
N ILE A 6 -7.31 -5.97 9.13
CA ILE A 6 -5.97 -6.41 8.76
C ILE A 6 -5.56 -5.60 7.53
N TRP A 7 -4.49 -4.84 7.63
CA TRP A 7 -3.93 -4.07 6.53
C TRP A 7 -2.64 -4.74 6.04
N ALA A 8 -2.55 -4.99 4.73
CA ALA A 8 -1.37 -5.55 4.08
C ALA A 8 -1.13 -4.86 2.74
N SER A 9 0.01 -4.19 2.57
CA SER A 9 0.35 -3.41 1.37
C SER A 9 1.76 -3.70 0.89
N ASP A 10 2.07 -3.25 -0.32
CA ASP A 10 3.40 -3.21 -0.92
C ASP A 10 4.17 -4.55 -0.94
N PRO A 11 3.52 -5.68 -1.26
CA PRO A 11 4.22 -6.97 -1.31
C PRO A 11 5.16 -7.11 -2.51
N HIS A 12 4.97 -6.32 -3.57
CA HIS A 12 5.83 -6.29 -4.75
C HIS A 12 6.23 -7.66 -5.28
N GLY A 13 5.24 -8.56 -5.44
CA GLY A 13 5.48 -9.90 -5.95
C GLY A 13 6.32 -10.80 -5.04
N THR A 14 6.29 -10.59 -3.74
CA THR A 14 6.97 -11.45 -2.74
C THR A 14 6.42 -12.88 -2.76
N GLY A 15 5.11 -13.05 -3.01
CA GLY A 15 4.49 -14.39 -3.10
C GLY A 15 4.25 -15.02 -1.74
N GLN A 16 4.51 -16.34 -1.64
CA GLN A 16 4.15 -17.15 -0.49
C GLN A 16 4.59 -16.59 0.88
N PRO A 17 5.80 -16.04 1.06
CA PRO A 17 6.20 -15.50 2.37
C PRO A 17 5.27 -14.39 2.88
N TRP A 18 4.85 -13.46 2.02
CA TRP A 18 3.87 -12.43 2.40
C TRP A 18 2.47 -13.02 2.62
N ILE A 19 2.07 -13.98 1.79
CA ILE A 19 0.79 -14.68 1.92
C ILE A 19 0.67 -15.37 3.28
N ASP A 20 1.76 -15.98 3.75
CA ASP A 20 1.80 -16.67 5.05
C ASP A 20 1.60 -15.68 6.21
N LEU A 21 2.23 -14.51 6.16
CA LEU A 21 2.00 -13.44 7.16
C LEU A 21 0.53 -12.98 7.20
N VAL A 22 -0.09 -12.81 6.01
CA VAL A 22 -1.51 -12.43 5.95
C VAL A 22 -2.39 -13.53 6.55
N LYS A 23 -2.15 -14.78 6.22
CA LYS A 23 -2.92 -15.93 6.75
C LYS A 23 -2.75 -16.07 8.26
N GLU A 24 -1.55 -15.93 8.78
CA GLU A 24 -1.27 -15.94 10.21
C GLU A 24 -2.08 -14.87 10.94
N ALA A 25 -2.11 -13.65 10.41
CA ALA A 25 -2.92 -12.57 10.96
C ALA A 25 -4.43 -12.89 10.91
N GLN A 26 -4.91 -13.47 9.80
CA GLN A 26 -6.33 -13.87 9.65
C GLN A 26 -6.72 -14.99 10.63
N GLU A 27 -5.87 -15.98 10.82
CA GLU A 27 -6.08 -17.08 11.77
C GLU A 27 -6.15 -16.57 13.22
N LYS A 28 -5.26 -15.66 13.59
CA LYS A 28 -5.22 -15.07 14.92
C LYS A 28 -6.39 -14.10 15.17
N TYR A 29 -6.88 -13.43 14.14
CA TYR A 29 -7.96 -12.44 14.21
C TYR A 29 -9.15 -12.80 13.30
N PRO A 30 -9.92 -13.86 13.61
CA PRO A 30 -10.97 -14.37 12.72
C PRO A 30 -12.13 -13.39 12.50
N ASP A 31 -12.38 -12.45 13.44
CA ASP A 31 -13.41 -11.41 13.29
C ASP A 31 -12.88 -10.17 12.56
N SER A 32 -12.02 -10.35 11.56
CA SER A 32 -11.41 -9.25 10.81
C SER A 32 -11.92 -9.15 9.38
N GLU A 33 -11.78 -7.94 8.83
CA GLU A 33 -11.80 -7.69 7.39
C GLU A 33 -10.37 -7.35 6.94
N THR A 34 -9.89 -8.02 5.88
CA THR A 34 -8.57 -7.74 5.32
C THR A 34 -8.68 -6.66 4.25
N ILE A 35 -7.82 -5.63 4.34
CA ILE A 35 -7.72 -4.55 3.35
C ILE A 35 -6.31 -4.58 2.75
N PHE A 36 -6.24 -4.85 1.46
CA PHE A 36 -5.00 -4.86 0.70
C PHE A 36 -4.71 -3.48 0.10
N GLY A 37 -3.50 -2.98 0.29
CA GLY A 37 -3.14 -1.56 0.08
C GLY A 37 -2.48 -1.22 -1.24
N GLY A 38 -2.44 -2.13 -2.23
CA GLY A 38 -1.82 -1.87 -3.55
C GLY A 38 -0.38 -2.36 -3.66
N ASP A 39 0.20 -2.13 -4.85
CA ASP A 39 1.55 -2.53 -5.24
C ASP A 39 1.81 -4.04 -5.10
N TYR A 40 0.91 -4.83 -5.70
CA TYR A 40 0.99 -6.30 -5.68
C TYR A 40 2.02 -6.86 -6.65
N ILE A 41 2.37 -6.09 -7.67
CA ILE A 41 3.23 -6.47 -8.78
C ILE A 41 4.60 -5.79 -8.70
N ASP A 42 5.50 -6.22 -9.60
CA ASP A 42 6.86 -5.69 -9.76
C ASP A 42 7.80 -6.05 -8.59
N GLY A 43 9.06 -5.62 -8.66
CA GLY A 43 10.07 -5.94 -7.64
C GLY A 43 10.50 -7.40 -7.65
N ASN A 44 9.72 -8.28 -7.07
CA ASN A 44 10.02 -9.71 -6.96
C ASN A 44 9.39 -10.53 -8.11
N LYS A 45 9.60 -11.86 -8.08
CA LYS A 45 9.28 -12.75 -9.21
C LYS A 45 7.91 -13.44 -9.14
N PHE A 46 7.14 -13.22 -8.06
CA PHE A 46 5.89 -13.94 -7.78
C PHE A 46 4.64 -13.06 -7.88
N SER A 47 4.68 -12.04 -8.77
CA SER A 47 3.57 -11.10 -8.95
C SER A 47 2.23 -11.80 -9.25
N LEU A 48 2.21 -12.84 -10.11
CA LEU A 48 0.98 -13.58 -10.40
C LEU A 48 0.43 -14.29 -9.16
N GLU A 49 1.29 -14.93 -8.38
CA GLU A 49 0.90 -15.63 -7.15
C GLU A 49 0.30 -14.66 -6.13
N THR A 50 0.96 -13.52 -5.93
CA THR A 50 0.48 -12.44 -5.06
C THR A 50 -0.89 -11.92 -5.50
N VAL A 51 -1.03 -11.59 -6.79
CA VAL A 51 -2.30 -11.08 -7.35
C VAL A 51 -3.42 -12.12 -7.28
N LYS A 52 -3.11 -13.39 -7.55
CA LYS A 52 -4.07 -14.49 -7.40
C LYS A 52 -4.62 -14.57 -5.99
N PHE A 53 -3.74 -14.55 -5.01
CA PHE A 53 -4.14 -14.58 -3.61
C PHE A 53 -5.07 -13.40 -3.28
N VAL A 54 -4.69 -12.17 -3.62
CA VAL A 54 -5.53 -10.97 -3.38
C VAL A 54 -6.88 -11.07 -4.09
N TYR A 55 -6.90 -11.51 -5.35
CA TYR A 55 -8.12 -11.73 -6.12
C TYR A 55 -9.06 -12.72 -5.42
N ASP A 56 -8.53 -13.87 -4.97
CA ASP A 56 -9.29 -14.92 -4.32
C ASP A 56 -9.83 -14.42 -2.96
N GLN A 57 -9.04 -13.66 -2.19
CA GLN A 57 -9.47 -13.06 -0.94
C GLN A 57 -10.62 -12.07 -1.14
N VAL A 58 -10.54 -11.19 -2.12
CA VAL A 58 -11.60 -10.21 -2.41
C VAL A 58 -12.86 -10.87 -2.95
N LYS A 59 -12.72 -11.94 -3.73
CA LYS A 59 -13.85 -12.60 -4.39
C LYS A 59 -14.61 -13.58 -3.49
N PHE A 60 -13.92 -14.28 -2.60
CA PHE A 60 -14.47 -15.42 -1.86
C PHE A 60 -14.40 -15.27 -0.34
N HIS A 61 -13.73 -14.24 0.17
CA HIS A 61 -13.54 -14.00 1.59
C HIS A 61 -13.93 -12.57 1.96
N GLN A 62 -13.87 -12.27 3.25
CA GLN A 62 -14.15 -10.91 3.73
C GLN A 62 -12.91 -10.02 3.57
N ALA A 63 -12.68 -9.55 2.34
CA ALA A 63 -11.56 -8.69 2.01
C ALA A 63 -11.93 -7.61 0.98
N SER A 64 -11.20 -6.51 1.04
CA SER A 64 -11.22 -5.40 0.09
C SER A 64 -9.80 -5.10 -0.39
N ALA A 65 -9.65 -4.50 -1.56
CA ALA A 65 -8.34 -4.17 -2.11
C ALA A 65 -8.34 -2.78 -2.76
N LEU A 66 -7.20 -2.10 -2.66
CA LEU A 66 -6.89 -0.84 -3.34
C LEU A 66 -5.91 -1.09 -4.48
N ALA A 67 -5.90 -0.23 -5.49
CA ALA A 67 -4.80 -0.16 -6.43
C ALA A 67 -3.67 0.72 -5.87
N GLY A 68 -2.42 0.36 -6.18
CA GLY A 68 -1.23 1.19 -5.96
C GLY A 68 -0.75 1.86 -7.25
N ASN A 69 0.37 2.56 -7.15
CA ASN A 69 0.95 3.22 -8.32
C ASN A 69 1.56 2.23 -9.33
N HIS A 70 2.00 1.05 -8.91
CA HIS A 70 2.48 0.01 -9.84
C HIS A 70 1.35 -0.56 -10.69
N GLU A 71 0.15 -0.72 -10.16
CA GLU A 71 -1.04 -1.04 -10.94
C GLU A 71 -1.40 0.07 -11.92
N GLN A 72 -1.22 1.35 -11.54
CA GLN A 72 -1.40 2.49 -12.46
C GLN A 72 -0.35 2.47 -13.58
N LEU A 73 0.92 2.22 -13.28
CA LEU A 73 1.97 2.10 -14.30
C LEU A 73 1.65 1.01 -15.31
N MET A 74 1.18 -0.16 -14.84
CA MET A 74 0.75 -1.25 -15.73
C MET A 74 -0.46 -0.84 -16.59
N TYR A 75 -1.45 -0.15 -16.01
CA TYR A 75 -2.60 0.39 -16.73
C TYR A 75 -2.17 1.37 -17.84
N GLU A 76 -1.33 2.37 -17.50
CA GLU A 76 -0.82 3.35 -18.47
C GLU A 76 0.01 2.69 -19.59
N PHE A 77 0.74 1.64 -19.28
CA PHE A 77 1.45 0.87 -20.29
C PHE A 77 0.50 0.14 -21.25
N VAL A 78 -0.52 -0.52 -20.72
CA VAL A 78 -1.42 -1.34 -21.53
C VAL A 78 -2.36 -0.48 -22.36
N GLU A 79 -2.96 0.57 -21.78
CA GLU A 79 -4.00 1.35 -22.43
C GLU A 79 -3.48 2.60 -23.15
N HIS A 80 -2.39 3.19 -22.66
CA HIS A 80 -1.87 4.46 -23.17
C HIS A 80 -0.46 4.35 -23.79
N ASN A 81 0.10 3.14 -23.87
CA ASN A 81 1.42 2.90 -24.48
C ASN A 81 2.58 3.64 -23.79
N ASN A 82 2.45 3.92 -22.48
CA ASN A 82 3.47 4.57 -21.68
C ASN A 82 4.53 3.56 -21.24
N ASP A 83 5.81 3.84 -21.52
CA ASP A 83 6.92 2.92 -21.24
C ASP A 83 7.47 3.00 -19.82
N LEU A 84 6.96 3.90 -18.99
CA LEU A 84 7.48 4.12 -17.64
C LEU A 84 7.44 2.85 -16.77
N TRP A 85 6.46 1.98 -16.99
CA TRP A 85 6.37 0.71 -16.28
C TRP A 85 7.56 -0.22 -16.53
N TYR A 86 8.16 -0.20 -17.75
CA TYR A 86 9.34 -1.03 -18.05
C TYR A 86 10.55 -0.72 -17.17
N ILE A 87 10.68 0.55 -16.75
CA ILE A 87 11.75 1.02 -15.86
C ILE A 87 11.48 0.58 -14.42
N ASN A 88 10.17 0.40 -14.08
CA ASN A 88 9.71 0.15 -12.72
C ASN A 88 9.35 -1.31 -12.41
N GLY A 89 9.79 -2.28 -13.24
CA GLY A 89 9.66 -3.69 -12.87
C GLY A 89 8.81 -4.56 -13.78
N ALA A 90 8.21 -4.02 -14.86
CA ALA A 90 7.33 -4.75 -15.79
C ALA A 90 7.84 -6.12 -16.24
N LYS A 91 9.17 -6.25 -16.46
CA LYS A 91 9.76 -7.50 -16.96
C LYS A 91 9.56 -8.67 -15.99
N SER A 92 9.68 -8.43 -14.67
CA SER A 92 9.45 -9.47 -13.65
C SER A 92 7.98 -9.88 -13.63
N THR A 93 7.07 -8.91 -13.69
CA THR A 93 5.63 -9.15 -13.72
C THR A 93 5.19 -9.89 -14.97
N ILE A 94 5.60 -9.45 -16.17
CA ILE A 94 5.29 -10.14 -17.44
C ILE A 94 5.79 -11.58 -17.41
N LYS A 95 7.01 -11.82 -16.91
CA LYS A 95 7.56 -13.16 -16.77
C LYS A 95 6.76 -14.00 -15.76
N SER A 96 6.33 -13.42 -14.66
CA SER A 96 5.51 -14.10 -13.65
C SER A 96 4.14 -14.50 -14.22
N PHE A 97 3.49 -13.61 -14.98
CA PHE A 97 2.16 -13.85 -15.54
C PHE A 97 2.15 -14.85 -16.70
N PHE A 98 3.20 -14.89 -17.51
CA PHE A 98 3.20 -15.61 -18.79
C PHE A 98 4.34 -16.60 -18.94
N GLY A 99 5.15 -16.83 -17.92
CA GLY A 99 6.27 -17.78 -17.91
C GLY A 99 7.53 -17.33 -18.66
N ARG A 100 7.44 -16.28 -19.49
CA ARG A 100 8.56 -15.71 -20.28
C ARG A 100 8.34 -14.24 -20.60
N GLY A 101 9.39 -13.57 -21.07
CA GLY A 101 9.28 -12.22 -21.64
C GLY A 101 8.58 -12.20 -23.00
N TYR A 102 7.98 -11.07 -23.33
CA TYR A 102 7.33 -10.80 -24.61
C TYR A 102 7.73 -9.43 -25.13
N SER A 103 7.57 -9.21 -26.45
CA SER A 103 7.60 -7.85 -26.98
C SER A 103 6.48 -7.00 -26.38
N LYS A 104 6.68 -5.67 -26.34
CA LYS A 104 5.74 -4.73 -25.77
C LYS A 104 4.30 -4.98 -26.25
N ARG A 105 4.08 -4.99 -27.56
CA ARG A 105 2.75 -5.21 -28.17
C ARG A 105 2.10 -6.51 -27.72
N VAL A 106 2.85 -7.61 -27.75
CA VAL A 106 2.31 -8.93 -27.35
C VAL A 106 1.99 -8.97 -25.86
N ALA A 107 2.81 -8.32 -25.01
CA ALA A 107 2.53 -8.21 -23.58
C ALA A 107 1.25 -7.42 -23.32
N GLN A 108 1.04 -6.28 -24.00
CA GLN A 108 -0.18 -5.49 -23.90
C GLN A 108 -1.44 -6.28 -24.31
N GLU A 109 -1.38 -6.98 -25.45
CA GLU A 109 -2.49 -7.82 -25.94
C GLU A 109 -2.87 -8.92 -24.93
N LYS A 110 -1.85 -9.60 -24.38
CA LYS A 110 -2.06 -10.66 -23.38
C LYS A 110 -2.62 -10.13 -22.06
N LEU A 111 -2.15 -8.97 -21.61
CA LEU A 111 -2.65 -8.35 -20.36
C LEU A 111 -4.10 -7.93 -20.52
N ARG A 112 -4.50 -7.27 -21.62
CA ARG A 112 -5.89 -6.84 -21.83
C ARG A 112 -6.92 -7.94 -21.69
N SER A 113 -6.59 -9.16 -22.03
CA SER A 113 -7.48 -10.34 -21.90
C SER A 113 -7.29 -11.11 -20.59
N ASN A 114 -6.36 -10.67 -19.73
CA ASN A 114 -6.05 -11.38 -18.50
C ASN A 114 -7.01 -10.97 -17.36
N PRO A 115 -7.70 -11.91 -16.70
CA PRO A 115 -8.68 -11.60 -15.67
C PRO A 115 -8.07 -10.88 -14.44
N TYR A 116 -6.81 -11.14 -14.13
CA TYR A 116 -6.13 -10.47 -13.02
C TYR A 116 -5.77 -9.03 -13.37
N TYR A 117 -5.38 -8.74 -14.63
CA TYR A 117 -5.23 -7.36 -15.09
C TYR A 117 -6.55 -6.59 -14.98
N ILE A 118 -7.64 -7.19 -15.49
CA ILE A 118 -8.98 -6.58 -15.43
C ILE A 118 -9.40 -6.33 -13.97
N PHE A 119 -9.08 -7.23 -13.07
CA PHE A 119 -9.32 -7.04 -11.63
C PHE A 119 -8.55 -5.84 -11.09
N LEU A 120 -7.24 -5.78 -11.31
CA LEU A 120 -6.36 -4.75 -10.77
C LEU A 120 -6.75 -3.34 -11.21
N ILE A 121 -7.08 -3.15 -12.51
CA ILE A 121 -7.43 -1.82 -13.04
C ILE A 121 -8.81 -1.32 -12.59
N ASN A 122 -9.65 -2.19 -12.05
CA ASN A 122 -10.97 -1.85 -11.52
C ASN A 122 -10.99 -1.64 -9.99
N LEU A 123 -9.85 -1.78 -9.32
CA LEU A 123 -9.75 -1.52 -7.88
C LEU A 123 -9.98 -0.03 -7.55
N PRO A 124 -10.62 0.28 -6.42
CA PRO A 124 -10.65 1.64 -5.88
C PRO A 124 -9.26 2.08 -5.45
N ILE A 125 -9.05 3.38 -5.26
CA ILE A 125 -7.79 3.93 -4.75
C ILE A 125 -7.90 4.49 -3.32
N VAL A 126 -9.11 4.56 -2.77
CA VAL A 126 -9.39 4.93 -1.38
C VAL A 126 -10.53 4.05 -0.85
N ILE A 127 -10.38 3.53 0.36
CA ILE A 127 -11.46 2.91 1.13
C ILE A 127 -11.62 3.69 2.43
N GLU A 128 -12.84 4.08 2.74
CA GLU A 128 -13.15 4.85 3.94
C GLU A 128 -14.19 4.14 4.80
N THR A 129 -13.96 4.16 6.09
CA THR A 129 -14.86 3.64 7.12
C THR A 129 -15.19 4.77 8.13
N PRO A 130 -16.06 4.54 9.11
CA PRO A 130 -16.34 5.57 10.11
C PRO A 130 -15.11 6.10 10.86
N LYS A 131 -14.08 5.28 11.03
CA LYS A 131 -12.87 5.61 11.81
C LYS A 131 -11.58 5.67 11.01
N PHE A 132 -11.57 5.11 9.79
CA PHE A 132 -10.35 4.97 9.01
C PHE A 132 -10.49 5.48 7.59
N ILE A 133 -9.38 5.91 7.05
CA ILE A 133 -9.12 6.06 5.62
C ILE A 133 -7.96 5.15 5.28
N PHE A 134 -8.18 4.23 4.35
CA PHE A 134 -7.16 3.37 3.76
C PHE A 134 -6.83 3.91 2.36
N VAL A 135 -5.58 4.18 2.10
CA VAL A 135 -5.10 4.76 0.86
C VAL A 135 -3.69 4.24 0.56
N HIS A 136 -3.35 4.11 -0.72
CA HIS A 136 -2.03 3.57 -1.06
C HIS A 136 -0.90 4.49 -0.58
N ALA A 137 -0.84 5.75 -1.04
CA ALA A 137 0.28 6.66 -0.73
C ALA A 137 -0.09 7.74 0.30
N GLY A 138 -1.07 8.59 0.00
CA GLY A 138 -1.42 9.68 0.91
C GLY A 138 -2.76 10.33 0.62
N ILE A 139 -3.25 11.08 1.59
CA ILE A 139 -4.52 11.80 1.50
C ILE A 139 -4.46 13.11 2.30
N THR A 140 -5.10 14.15 1.78
CA THR A 140 -5.35 15.41 2.48
C THR A 140 -6.84 15.68 2.55
N PRO A 141 -7.32 16.63 3.38
CA PRO A 141 -8.73 17.02 3.38
C PRO A 141 -9.24 17.43 2.00
N GLU A 142 -8.41 18.06 1.19
CA GLU A 142 -8.74 18.50 -0.17
C GLU A 142 -8.80 17.35 -1.17
N THR A 143 -8.06 16.28 -0.93
CA THR A 143 -8.01 15.11 -1.83
C THR A 143 -8.93 13.97 -1.40
N ASN A 144 -9.61 14.13 -0.27
CA ASN A 144 -10.36 13.10 0.48
C ASN A 144 -11.65 12.70 -0.21
N THR A 145 -12.14 12.96 -1.24
CA THR A 145 -13.60 12.98 -1.35
C THR A 145 -14.27 11.97 -2.26
N ASN A 146 -13.63 10.95 -2.77
CA ASN A 146 -14.37 10.06 -3.67
C ASN A 146 -13.90 8.61 -3.63
N HIS A 147 -14.64 7.76 -2.92
CA HIS A 147 -14.44 6.30 -2.89
C HIS A 147 -14.61 5.61 -4.25
N GLN A 148 -15.25 6.26 -5.22
CA GLN A 148 -15.46 5.70 -6.55
C GLN A 148 -14.29 5.97 -7.49
N ARG A 149 -13.26 6.72 -7.03
CA ARG A 149 -12.09 7.06 -7.84
C ARG A 149 -11.34 5.81 -8.30
N ARG A 150 -10.90 5.81 -9.55
CA ARG A 150 -10.23 4.69 -10.23
C ARG A 150 -8.94 5.16 -10.90
N LEU A 151 -8.13 4.20 -11.37
CA LEU A 151 -6.83 4.48 -12.01
C LEU A 151 -6.95 5.35 -13.27
N ASN A 152 -8.08 5.35 -13.95
CA ASN A 152 -8.33 6.17 -15.14
C ASN A 152 -8.70 7.62 -14.82
N ASP A 153 -8.95 7.99 -13.57
CA ASP A 153 -9.25 9.35 -13.16
C ASP A 153 -7.97 10.19 -13.14
N LYS A 154 -7.75 11.00 -14.17
CA LYS A 154 -6.55 11.86 -14.31
C LYS A 154 -6.70 13.17 -13.53
N THR A 155 -6.88 13.09 -12.21
CA THR A 155 -6.98 14.25 -11.33
C THR A 155 -5.75 14.37 -10.44
N TYR A 156 -5.49 15.58 -9.92
CA TYR A 156 -4.44 15.77 -8.90
C TYR A 156 -4.67 14.89 -7.68
N ALA A 157 -5.93 14.72 -7.27
CA ALA A 157 -6.27 13.91 -6.13
C ALA A 157 -5.95 12.41 -6.36
N THR A 158 -6.20 11.88 -7.56
CA THR A 158 -5.80 10.51 -7.93
C THR A 158 -4.28 10.36 -7.89
N TYR A 159 -3.55 11.30 -8.49
CA TYR A 159 -2.10 11.32 -8.43
C TYR A 159 -1.61 11.35 -6.97
N PHE A 160 -2.15 12.23 -6.14
CA PHE A 160 -1.77 12.34 -4.73
C PHE A 160 -2.01 11.05 -3.96
N ASN A 161 -3.17 10.41 -4.14
CA ASN A 161 -3.50 9.17 -3.44
C ASN A 161 -2.59 7.99 -3.82
N LEU A 162 -2.00 8.01 -5.02
CA LEU A 162 -1.16 6.92 -5.54
C LEU A 162 0.36 7.19 -5.43
N TRP A 163 0.80 8.47 -5.40
CA TRP A 163 2.21 8.83 -5.57
C TRP A 163 2.78 9.75 -4.50
N ALA A 164 1.96 10.33 -3.63
CA ALA A 164 2.42 11.33 -2.68
C ALA A 164 3.49 10.78 -1.72
N ARG A 165 4.52 11.56 -1.49
CA ARG A 165 5.63 11.26 -0.58
C ARG A 165 5.85 12.42 0.38
N ASN A 166 6.89 13.23 0.18
CA ASN A 166 7.26 14.34 1.08
C ASN A 166 6.12 15.35 1.27
N GLU A 167 5.35 15.63 0.24
CA GLU A 167 4.19 16.51 0.25
C GLU A 167 3.01 16.00 1.13
N TYR A 168 3.02 14.69 1.43
CA TYR A 168 2.07 14.09 2.37
C TYR A 168 2.62 14.02 3.79
N PHE A 169 3.91 13.76 3.95
CA PHE A 169 4.50 13.58 5.28
C PHE A 169 4.72 14.91 5.97
N TYR A 170 5.12 15.96 5.24
CA TYR A 170 5.63 17.20 5.80
C TYR A 170 4.83 18.43 5.37
N SER A 171 4.43 19.25 6.35
CA SER A 171 3.89 20.58 6.09
C SER A 171 5.00 21.56 5.65
N ASN A 172 6.25 21.27 5.98
CA ASN A 172 7.44 21.99 5.55
C ASN A 172 8.51 20.99 5.11
N ILE A 173 8.65 20.80 3.81
CA ILE A 173 9.55 19.82 3.20
C ILE A 173 11.02 20.12 3.53
N LYS A 174 11.43 21.41 3.55
CA LYS A 174 12.81 21.80 3.84
C LYS A 174 13.23 21.41 5.25
N ASN A 175 12.37 21.60 6.23
CA ASN A 175 12.65 21.33 7.64
C ASN A 175 12.13 19.97 8.10
N LYS A 176 11.45 19.21 7.20
CA LYS A 176 10.83 17.93 7.49
C LYS A 176 9.95 17.97 8.75
N ILE A 177 9.09 18.99 8.85
CA ILE A 177 8.11 19.09 9.92
C ILE A 177 6.87 18.29 9.51
N PHE A 178 6.44 17.35 10.33
CA PHE A 178 5.27 16.52 10.02
C PHE A 178 4.00 17.35 9.82
N ALA A 179 3.23 17.00 8.80
CA ALA A 179 1.94 17.60 8.52
C ALA A 179 0.88 17.11 9.52
N HIS A 180 -0.10 17.95 9.82
CA HIS A 180 -1.25 17.63 10.66
C HIS A 180 -2.26 16.72 9.95
N ASN A 181 -2.96 15.88 10.71
CA ASN A 181 -4.06 15.08 10.19
C ASN A 181 -5.41 15.76 10.50
N LEU A 182 -5.90 16.51 9.52
CA LEU A 182 -7.15 17.27 9.62
C LEU A 182 -8.38 16.52 9.07
N THR A 183 -8.26 15.23 8.72
CA THR A 183 -9.35 14.44 8.14
C THR A 183 -10.40 13.97 9.16
N GLY A 184 -10.08 14.02 10.46
CA GLY A 184 -10.92 13.50 11.53
C GLY A 184 -10.90 11.97 11.65
N LYS A 185 -10.11 11.26 10.84
CA LYS A 185 -10.00 9.78 10.82
C LYS A 185 -8.55 9.32 10.87
N THR A 186 -8.33 8.13 11.39
CA THR A 186 -7.02 7.46 11.29
C THR A 186 -6.73 7.10 9.84
N ILE A 187 -5.57 7.50 9.34
CA ILE A 187 -5.12 7.21 7.98
C ILE A 187 -4.10 6.08 8.02
N ILE A 188 -4.25 5.10 7.14
CA ILE A 188 -3.30 4.00 6.96
C ILE A 188 -2.83 4.00 5.51
N SER A 189 -1.52 4.01 5.30
CA SER A 189 -0.90 4.02 3.97
C SER A 189 0.41 3.21 3.92
N GLY A 190 0.78 2.82 2.69
CA GLY A 190 2.04 2.17 2.32
C GLY A 190 2.94 3.06 1.46
N HIS A 191 3.33 2.57 0.28
CA HIS A 191 3.99 3.26 -0.83
C HIS A 191 5.41 3.77 -0.59
N THR A 192 5.69 4.35 0.55
CA THR A 192 7.03 4.85 0.85
C THR A 192 7.65 4.02 1.95
N PRO A 193 8.78 3.32 1.68
CA PRO A 193 9.50 2.59 2.70
C PRO A 193 9.75 3.46 3.93
N THR A 194 9.29 3.00 5.08
CA THR A 194 9.27 3.82 6.31
C THR A 194 10.66 4.21 6.79
N GLY A 195 11.69 3.45 6.44
CA GLY A 195 13.09 3.81 6.66
C GLY A 195 13.52 5.12 5.98
N LEU A 196 12.80 5.55 4.92
CA LEU A 196 13.07 6.81 4.20
C LEU A 196 12.35 8.01 4.82
N ILE A 197 11.45 7.78 5.77
CA ILE A 197 10.64 8.84 6.40
C ILE A 197 11.34 9.28 7.67
N SER A 198 11.74 10.54 7.71
CA SER A 198 12.36 11.16 8.89
C SER A 198 11.83 12.57 9.05
N GLY A 199 11.55 12.98 10.28
CA GLY A 199 11.00 14.30 10.50
C GLY A 199 10.96 14.64 11.99
N ARG A 200 10.31 15.78 12.29
CA ARG A 200 10.07 16.24 13.65
C ARG A 200 8.67 16.86 13.75
N TYR A 201 8.17 16.94 14.94
CA TYR A 201 6.97 17.71 15.22
C TYR A 201 7.25 19.21 15.23
N ASP A 202 6.25 20.04 15.00
CA ASP A 202 6.36 21.50 14.96
C ASP A 202 6.81 22.10 16.31
N ASN A 203 6.57 21.40 17.43
CA ASN A 203 7.07 21.76 18.75
C ASN A 203 8.58 21.50 18.96
N GLY A 204 9.32 21.12 17.91
CA GLY A 204 10.75 20.86 17.95
C GLY A 204 11.15 19.47 18.43
N GLN A 205 10.22 18.58 18.75
CA GLN A 205 10.54 17.19 19.06
C GLN A 205 11.13 16.52 17.83
N ALA A 206 12.26 15.83 18.02
CA ALA A 206 12.89 15.07 16.95
C ALA A 206 12.12 13.78 16.71
N GLY A 207 12.00 13.38 15.42
CA GLY A 207 11.69 12.03 15.07
C GLY A 207 10.26 11.74 14.67
N PHE A 208 9.87 10.57 14.98
CA PHE A 208 8.60 9.93 14.63
C PHE A 208 8.26 8.91 15.72
N ASP A 209 6.99 8.63 15.90
CA ASP A 209 6.56 7.55 16.74
C ASP A 209 6.79 6.22 16.03
N VAL A 210 7.64 5.38 16.60
CA VAL A 210 7.83 3.99 16.17
C VAL A 210 6.90 3.12 17.00
N THR A 211 5.95 2.47 16.36
CA THR A 211 5.01 1.59 17.07
C THR A 211 5.45 0.13 17.03
N TYR A 212 6.37 -0.20 16.15
CA TYR A 212 7.01 -1.51 16.05
C TYR A 212 8.52 -1.33 16.16
N THR A 213 9.15 -2.04 17.09
CA THR A 213 10.59 -1.98 17.36
C THR A 213 11.24 -3.31 16.98
N GLY A 214 11.31 -3.61 15.68
CA GLY A 214 12.22 -4.66 15.20
C GLY A 214 13.67 -4.22 15.32
N GLU A 215 14.62 -5.10 15.02
CA GLU A 215 16.03 -4.73 14.98
C GLU A 215 16.23 -3.54 14.03
N GLN A 216 16.63 -2.42 14.58
CA GLN A 216 16.86 -1.19 13.82
C GLN A 216 18.26 -1.27 13.17
N ASN A 217 18.30 -1.75 11.96
CA ASN A 217 19.44 -1.55 11.08
C ASN A 217 19.09 -0.49 10.03
N GLU A 218 20.04 -0.10 9.19
CA GLU A 218 19.83 0.91 8.15
C GLU A 218 18.75 0.52 7.11
N PHE A 219 18.36 -0.75 7.06
CA PHE A 219 17.35 -1.32 6.17
C PHE A 219 16.01 -1.59 6.86
N ALA A 220 15.90 -1.37 8.18
CA ALA A 220 14.65 -1.61 8.90
C ALA A 220 13.58 -0.62 8.45
N CYS A 221 12.40 -1.15 8.16
CA CYS A 221 11.21 -0.37 7.82
C CYS A 221 10.08 -0.62 8.84
N PRO A 222 10.22 -0.14 10.09
CA PRO A 222 9.21 -0.32 11.12
C PRO A 222 7.95 0.48 10.79
N ILE A 223 6.84 0.15 11.45
CA ILE A 223 5.63 0.96 11.34
C ILE A 223 5.91 2.34 11.93
N ARG A 224 5.60 3.37 11.16
CA ARG A 224 5.67 4.77 11.62
C ARG A 224 4.28 5.26 11.97
N LYS A 225 4.15 5.82 13.16
CA LYS A 225 2.95 6.52 13.60
C LYS A 225 3.26 8.00 13.77
N ILE A 226 2.47 8.85 13.11
CA ILE A 226 2.55 10.31 13.26
C ILE A 226 1.23 10.79 13.85
N GLN A 227 1.29 11.46 14.99
CA GLN A 227 0.09 11.94 15.68
C GLN A 227 0.39 13.17 16.52
N TYR A 228 -0.28 14.27 16.24
CA TYR A 228 -0.30 15.44 17.12
C TYR A 228 -1.35 15.27 18.23
N PRO A 229 -1.25 16.00 19.34
CA PRO A 229 -2.29 16.00 20.38
C PRO A 229 -3.66 16.35 19.79
N ASN A 230 -4.68 15.59 20.19
CA ASN A 230 -6.08 15.75 19.76
C ASN A 230 -6.36 15.47 18.27
N GLU A 231 -5.41 14.90 17.53
CA GLU A 231 -5.61 14.47 16.15
C GLU A 231 -5.67 12.94 16.05
N PRO A 232 -6.36 12.38 15.02
CA PRO A 232 -6.22 10.99 14.67
C PRO A 232 -4.81 10.68 14.13
N ALA A 233 -4.34 9.46 14.35
CA ALA A 233 -3.03 9.04 13.86
C ALA A 233 -2.97 8.88 12.34
N ARG A 234 -1.76 9.00 11.78
CA ARG A 234 -1.38 8.47 10.46
C ARG A 234 -0.40 7.32 10.68
N TYR A 235 -0.69 6.16 10.11
CA TYR A 235 0.20 5.02 10.12
C TYR A 235 0.80 4.82 8.72
N LEU A 236 2.12 4.69 8.65
CA LEU A 236 2.90 4.46 7.45
C LEU A 236 3.55 3.07 7.60
N THR A 237 3.35 2.19 6.62
CA THR A 237 3.50 0.75 6.85
C THR A 237 4.36 0.01 5.82
N ASP A 238 4.84 0.68 4.76
CA ASP A 238 5.63 0.01 3.73
C ASP A 238 6.96 -0.52 4.30
N ASN A 239 7.16 -1.83 4.18
CA ASN A 239 8.35 -2.56 4.63
C ASN A 239 9.53 -2.47 3.65
N GLY A 240 9.36 -1.87 2.46
CA GLY A 240 10.43 -1.75 1.47
C GLY A 240 10.68 -3.00 0.63
N CYS A 241 9.73 -3.90 0.49
CA CYS A 241 9.86 -5.15 -0.29
C CYS A 241 10.34 -4.96 -1.73
N HIS A 242 10.05 -3.83 -2.35
CA HIS A 242 10.50 -3.51 -3.70
C HIS A 242 12.03 -3.41 -3.80
N GLY A 243 12.68 -2.82 -2.80
CA GLY A 243 14.13 -2.59 -2.78
C GLY A 243 14.90 -3.65 -1.99
N ILE A 244 14.31 -4.21 -0.95
CA ILE A 244 14.95 -5.12 0.01
C ILE A 244 14.31 -6.50 -0.10
N ARG A 245 14.94 -7.38 -0.84
CA ARG A 245 14.38 -8.72 -1.17
C ARG A 245 14.20 -9.66 0.02
N SER A 246 14.81 -9.38 1.15
CA SER A 246 14.62 -10.14 2.39
C SER A 246 13.40 -9.68 3.19
N HIS A 247 12.81 -8.54 2.85
CA HIS A 247 11.59 -8.06 3.48
C HIS A 247 10.35 -8.68 2.80
N TYR A 248 9.40 -9.15 3.60
CA TYR A 248 8.19 -9.83 3.11
C TYR A 248 6.92 -9.00 3.28
N GLY A 249 7.02 -7.84 3.90
CA GLY A 249 5.91 -6.92 4.15
C GLY A 249 5.60 -6.77 5.63
N ASN A 250 4.91 -5.69 5.96
CA ASN A 250 4.28 -5.49 7.25
C ASN A 250 2.79 -5.79 7.12
N VAL A 251 2.27 -6.72 7.90
CA VAL A 251 0.83 -6.99 8.02
C VAL A 251 0.36 -6.47 9.36
N CYS A 252 -0.49 -5.46 9.34
CA CYS A 252 -0.86 -4.69 10.52
C CYS A 252 -2.31 -4.96 10.94
N VAL A 253 -2.55 -5.21 12.21
CA VAL A 253 -3.88 -5.43 12.76
C VAL A 253 -4.32 -4.20 13.55
N PHE A 254 -5.47 -3.65 13.19
CA PHE A 254 -6.07 -2.48 13.84
C PHE A 254 -7.41 -2.82 14.49
N ASN A 255 -7.66 -2.30 15.68
CA ASN A 255 -8.98 -2.38 16.30
C ASN A 255 -9.94 -1.39 15.62
N SER A 256 -11.05 -1.88 15.09
CA SER A 256 -11.99 -1.08 14.29
C SER A 256 -12.70 0.03 15.08
N ARG A 257 -12.84 -0.12 16.39
CA ARG A 257 -13.53 0.86 17.25
C ARG A 257 -12.59 1.91 17.83
N SER A 258 -11.41 1.50 18.31
CA SER A 258 -10.44 2.43 18.93
C SER A 258 -9.47 3.05 17.92
N ALA A 259 -9.42 2.55 16.68
CA ALA A 259 -8.51 2.94 15.62
C ALA A 259 -7.01 2.82 16.00
N LYS A 260 -6.70 1.91 16.94
CA LYS A 260 -5.32 1.67 17.40
C LYS A 260 -4.72 0.45 16.69
N LEU A 261 -3.44 0.53 16.38
CA LEU A 261 -2.62 -0.62 16.00
C LEU A 261 -2.55 -1.59 17.18
N ILE A 262 -2.80 -2.86 16.93
CA ILE A 262 -2.80 -3.94 17.93
C ILE A 262 -1.58 -4.81 17.79
N GLU A 263 -1.23 -5.21 16.55
CA GLU A 263 -0.13 -6.13 16.27
C GLU A 263 0.39 -5.94 14.86
N VAL A 264 1.63 -6.31 14.65
CA VAL A 264 2.30 -6.36 13.35
C VAL A 264 2.89 -7.74 13.16
N PHE A 265 2.63 -8.34 12.01
CA PHE A 265 3.26 -9.56 11.53
C PHE A 265 4.25 -9.17 10.45
N ASN A 266 5.47 -9.60 10.57
CA ASN A 266 6.53 -9.42 9.59
C ASN A 266 7.57 -10.53 9.76
N ASN A 267 8.65 -10.49 9.00
CA ASN A 267 9.70 -11.51 9.01
C ASN A 267 10.98 -11.05 9.75
N ASP A 268 10.89 -10.07 10.61
CA ASP A 268 12.04 -9.54 11.38
C ASP A 268 12.32 -10.37 12.63
#